data_9ba23cbb1d60a3f5a370bb0295767e02
#
_entry.id   9ba23cbb1d60a3f5a370bb0295767e02
#
_cell.length_a   1.000
_cell.length_b   1.000
_cell.length_c   1.000
_cell.angle_alpha   90.00
_cell.angle_beta   90.00
_cell.angle_gamma   90.00
#
_symmetry.space_group_name_H-M   'P 1'
#
loop_
_entity.id
_entity.type
_entity.pdbx_description
1 polymer ?
#
loop_
_entity_poly.entity_id
_entity_poly.type
_entity_poly.pdbx_seq_one_letter_code
_entity_poly.pdbx_strand_id
1 'polypeptide(L)'
;MRQYLEFLRHIRDSGARKEDRTGTGTLSVFGYQMRFDLGKGFPLVTTKKLHLRSIIHELLWFLKGETNVKYLRDNAVTIWDEWAEERGDLGPVYGKQWRSWAAADGREIDQLTRVVDELKVNPNSRRLVVSAWNVGELDKMALLPCHALFQFYVAEKRLSCQLYQRSADALLGVPFNIASYALLTHMVAQQCELELGDFIWTGGDCHLYLNHLEQTELQLSRTPYPLPSMNIRRKPPSLFDYVFDDFEVQNYQCHAAIKAPIAV
;
A
#
# COMPACT_ATOMS: atom_id res chain seq x y z
N MET A 1 15.42 -5.71 -1.99
CA MET A 1 14.12 -6.46 -2.25
C MET A 1 14.26 -8.00 -2.11
N ARG A 2 15.29 -8.49 -1.40
CA ARG A 2 15.45 -9.94 -1.13
C ARG A 2 14.28 -10.49 -0.31
N GLN A 3 13.81 -9.75 0.71
CA GLN A 3 12.69 -10.13 1.57
C GLN A 3 11.42 -10.46 0.77
N TYR A 4 11.13 -9.68 -0.29
CA TYR A 4 9.99 -9.93 -1.16
C TYR A 4 10.16 -11.23 -2.00
N LEU A 5 11.36 -11.50 -2.49
CA LEU A 5 11.62 -12.77 -3.20
C LEU A 5 11.56 -13.97 -2.26
N GLU A 6 12.03 -13.85 -1.02
CA GLU A 6 11.91 -14.88 0.01
C GLU A 6 10.44 -15.14 0.35
N PHE A 7 9.63 -14.10 0.43
CA PHE A 7 8.18 -14.20 0.61
C PHE A 7 7.51 -14.97 -0.54
N LEU A 8 7.81 -14.64 -1.80
CA LEU A 8 7.28 -15.37 -2.95
C LEU A 8 7.68 -16.86 -2.92
N ARG A 9 8.96 -17.17 -2.62
CA ARG A 9 9.44 -18.55 -2.47
C ARG A 9 8.69 -19.28 -1.36
N HIS A 10 8.51 -18.63 -0.21
CA HIS A 10 7.81 -19.22 0.92
C HIS A 10 6.38 -19.63 0.57
N ILE A 11 5.61 -18.77 -0.11
CA ILE A 11 4.25 -19.14 -0.54
C ILE A 11 4.28 -20.28 -1.57
N ARG A 12 5.15 -20.19 -2.58
CA ARG A 12 5.29 -21.23 -3.62
C ARG A 12 5.62 -22.61 -3.03
N ASP A 13 6.56 -22.66 -2.08
CA ASP A 13 7.13 -23.91 -1.56
C ASP A 13 6.32 -24.49 -0.39
N SER A 14 5.63 -23.64 0.38
CA SER A 14 4.95 -24.04 1.62
C SER A 14 3.47 -23.71 1.65
N GLY A 15 2.94 -23.05 0.60
CA GLY A 15 1.54 -22.66 0.54
C GLY A 15 0.59 -23.84 0.41
N ALA A 16 -0.47 -23.84 1.21
CA ALA A 16 -1.57 -24.76 1.06
C ALA A 16 -2.44 -24.38 -0.14
N ARG A 17 -2.87 -25.35 -0.92
CA ARG A 17 -3.82 -25.12 -2.00
C ARG A 17 -5.20 -24.81 -1.43
N LYS A 18 -5.80 -23.70 -1.89
CA LYS A 18 -7.13 -23.25 -1.48
C LYS A 18 -7.96 -22.86 -2.70
N GLU A 19 -9.24 -23.12 -2.62
CA GLU A 19 -10.22 -22.47 -3.48
C GLU A 19 -10.40 -21.01 -3.07
N ASP A 20 -10.76 -20.17 -4.02
CA ASP A 20 -11.01 -18.75 -3.80
C ASP A 20 -12.29 -18.28 -4.51
N ARG A 21 -12.74 -17.07 -4.19
CA ARG A 21 -13.96 -16.48 -4.76
C ARG A 21 -13.95 -16.40 -6.30
N THR A 22 -12.78 -16.25 -6.90
CA THR A 22 -12.63 -16.11 -8.36
C THR A 22 -12.64 -17.46 -9.10
N GLY A 23 -12.60 -18.59 -8.38
CA GLY A 23 -12.49 -19.92 -8.97
C GLY A 23 -11.13 -20.26 -9.58
N THR A 24 -10.15 -19.36 -9.50
CA THR A 24 -8.79 -19.57 -10.03
C THR A 24 -8.00 -20.55 -9.15
N GLY A 25 -8.24 -20.53 -7.85
CA GLY A 25 -7.47 -21.24 -6.84
C GLY A 25 -6.15 -20.54 -6.49
N THR A 26 -5.65 -20.82 -5.31
CA THR A 26 -4.43 -20.19 -4.77
C THR A 26 -3.53 -21.18 -4.06
N LEU A 27 -2.22 -20.84 -3.96
CA LEU A 27 -1.33 -21.30 -2.89
C LEU A 27 -1.31 -20.22 -1.82
N SER A 28 -1.58 -20.58 -0.56
CA SER A 28 -1.72 -19.60 0.52
C SER A 28 -0.96 -20.03 1.77
N VAL A 29 -0.32 -19.05 2.44
CA VAL A 29 0.20 -19.15 3.80
C VAL A 29 -0.49 -18.11 4.69
N PHE A 30 -0.66 -18.43 5.96
CA PHE A 30 -1.27 -17.50 6.92
C PHE A 30 -0.23 -16.91 7.84
N GLY A 31 -0.08 -15.59 7.76
CA GLY A 31 0.86 -14.83 8.57
C GLY A 31 2.27 -14.78 7.96
N TYR A 32 2.69 -13.60 7.52
CA TYR A 32 4.06 -13.33 7.09
C TYR A 32 4.42 -11.87 7.35
N GLN A 33 5.70 -11.60 7.60
CA GLN A 33 6.17 -10.23 7.83
C GLN A 33 7.44 -9.94 7.05
N MET A 34 7.49 -8.76 6.45
CA MET A 34 8.70 -8.21 5.81
C MET A 34 9.04 -6.86 6.42
N ARG A 35 10.34 -6.58 6.52
CA ARG A 35 10.85 -5.30 7.04
C ARG A 35 11.79 -4.66 6.03
N PHE A 36 11.60 -3.37 5.81
CA PHE A 36 12.37 -2.56 4.87
C PHE A 36 12.91 -1.32 5.58
N ASP A 37 14.23 -1.20 5.71
CA ASP A 37 14.90 -0.01 6.23
C ASP A 37 14.82 1.09 5.15
N LEU A 38 13.97 2.10 5.37
CA LEU A 38 13.74 3.19 4.41
C LEU A 38 14.96 4.13 4.30
N GLY A 39 15.85 4.13 5.28
CA GLY A 39 17.12 4.85 5.20
C GLY A 39 18.10 4.24 4.20
N LYS A 40 17.91 2.96 3.80
CA LYS A 40 18.75 2.26 2.81
C LYS A 40 18.22 2.36 1.39
N GLY A 41 17.05 2.96 1.17
CA GLY A 41 16.45 3.15 -0.14
C GLY A 41 14.95 2.90 -0.14
N PHE A 42 14.32 3.30 -1.23
CA PHE A 42 12.88 3.16 -1.42
C PHE A 42 12.54 1.74 -1.88
N PRO A 43 11.65 1.00 -1.17
CA PRO A 43 11.39 -0.41 -1.44
C PRO A 43 10.48 -0.62 -2.66
N LEU A 44 10.92 -0.14 -3.81
CA LEU A 44 10.30 -0.39 -5.10
C LEU A 44 10.90 -1.65 -5.72
N VAL A 45 10.07 -2.62 -6.08
CA VAL A 45 10.52 -3.89 -6.66
C VAL A 45 11.34 -3.66 -7.93
N THR A 46 12.53 -4.27 -8.02
CA THR A 46 13.45 -4.15 -9.16
C THR A 46 13.49 -5.39 -10.04
N THR A 47 12.94 -6.52 -9.58
CA THR A 47 12.84 -7.77 -10.36
C THR A 47 11.72 -7.78 -11.39
N LYS A 48 10.87 -6.76 -11.38
CA LYS A 48 9.95 -6.38 -12.46
C LYS A 48 9.67 -4.89 -12.38
N LYS A 49 9.33 -4.27 -13.53
CA LYS A 49 8.90 -2.88 -13.58
C LYS A 49 7.52 -2.74 -12.97
N LEU A 50 7.36 -1.81 -12.02
CA LEU A 50 6.06 -1.40 -11.47
C LEU A 50 5.57 -0.11 -12.13
N HIS A 51 4.25 0.06 -12.19
CA HIS A 51 3.62 1.28 -12.71
C HIS A 51 3.54 2.34 -11.60
N LEU A 52 4.65 3.01 -11.32
CA LEU A 52 4.78 3.98 -10.24
C LEU A 52 3.73 5.10 -10.29
N ARG A 53 3.34 5.53 -11.50
CA ARG A 53 2.29 6.54 -11.68
C ARG A 53 0.99 6.12 -10.97
N SER A 54 0.56 4.87 -11.16
CA SER A 54 -0.64 4.36 -10.48
C SER A 54 -0.49 4.35 -8.97
N ILE A 55 0.68 3.94 -8.45
CA ILE A 55 0.94 3.90 -7.00
C ILE A 55 0.82 5.30 -6.39
N ILE A 56 1.43 6.31 -7.00
CA ILE A 56 1.41 7.69 -6.49
C ILE A 56 0.00 8.27 -6.57
N HIS A 57 -0.69 8.16 -7.72
CA HIS A 57 -2.04 8.71 -7.87
C HIS A 57 -3.07 8.03 -6.96
N GLU A 58 -2.96 6.70 -6.76
CA GLU A 58 -3.82 5.98 -5.82
C GLU A 58 -3.64 6.49 -4.40
N LEU A 59 -2.39 6.65 -3.93
CA LEU A 59 -2.13 7.20 -2.61
C LEU A 59 -2.67 8.62 -2.46
N LEU A 60 -2.44 9.50 -3.43
CA LEU A 60 -2.96 10.87 -3.42
C LEU A 60 -4.50 10.88 -3.40
N TRP A 61 -5.15 9.98 -4.11
CA TRP A 61 -6.59 9.80 -4.14
C TRP A 61 -7.13 9.37 -2.76
N PHE A 62 -6.48 8.40 -2.10
CA PHE A 62 -6.81 8.04 -0.72
C PHE A 62 -6.65 9.22 0.25
N LEU A 63 -5.55 9.98 0.14
CA LEU A 63 -5.26 11.13 1.00
C LEU A 63 -6.28 12.26 0.83
N LYS A 64 -6.92 12.38 -0.34
CA LYS A 64 -8.02 13.33 -0.56
C LYS A 64 -9.36 12.87 0.00
N GLY A 65 -9.46 11.62 0.46
CA GLY A 65 -10.71 11.05 0.96
C GLY A 65 -11.71 10.71 -0.14
N GLU A 66 -11.25 10.67 -1.38
CA GLU A 66 -12.11 10.41 -2.53
C GLU A 66 -12.44 8.91 -2.65
N THR A 67 -13.62 8.62 -3.21
CA THR A 67 -14.14 7.26 -3.46
C THR A 67 -14.53 7.04 -4.90
N ASN A 68 -14.58 8.10 -5.72
CA ASN A 68 -14.91 8.03 -7.13
C ASN A 68 -13.62 7.94 -7.98
N VAL A 69 -13.60 7.02 -8.94
CA VAL A 69 -12.42 6.77 -9.80
C VAL A 69 -12.14 7.86 -10.83
N LYS A 70 -12.97 8.91 -10.90
CA LYS A 70 -12.79 9.99 -11.87
C LYS A 70 -11.40 10.60 -11.84
N TYR A 71 -10.89 10.94 -10.63
CA TYR A 71 -9.54 11.48 -10.48
C TYR A 71 -8.47 10.51 -11.04
N LEU A 72 -8.62 9.21 -10.78
CA LEU A 72 -7.69 8.20 -11.27
C LEU A 72 -7.72 8.12 -12.80
N ARG A 73 -8.92 8.08 -13.41
CA ARG A 73 -9.12 8.05 -14.88
C ARG A 73 -8.56 9.30 -15.54
N ASP A 74 -8.80 10.49 -15.00
CA ASP A 74 -8.27 11.76 -15.49
C ASP A 74 -6.72 11.77 -15.49
N ASN A 75 -6.10 10.93 -14.66
CA ASN A 75 -4.65 10.74 -14.58
C ASN A 75 -4.16 9.45 -15.27
N ALA A 76 -4.95 8.84 -16.14
CA ALA A 76 -4.64 7.59 -16.85
C ALA A 76 -4.29 6.40 -15.91
N VAL A 77 -4.99 6.29 -14.79
CA VAL A 77 -4.91 5.20 -13.82
C VAL A 77 -6.23 4.46 -13.80
N THR A 78 -6.21 3.16 -14.12
CA THR A 78 -7.39 2.32 -14.32
C THR A 78 -7.48 1.13 -13.36
N ILE A 79 -6.60 1.09 -12.36
CA ILE A 79 -6.46 -0.07 -11.45
C ILE A 79 -7.68 -0.34 -10.56
N TRP A 80 -8.67 0.55 -10.56
CA TRP A 80 -9.92 0.44 -9.81
C TRP A 80 -11.16 0.31 -10.70
N ASP A 81 -11.00 0.34 -12.03
CA ASP A 81 -12.14 0.39 -12.96
C ASP A 81 -13.04 -0.85 -12.91
N GLU A 82 -12.46 -2.03 -12.61
CA GLU A 82 -13.19 -3.31 -12.55
C GLU A 82 -14.17 -3.41 -11.36
N TRP A 83 -13.95 -2.59 -10.32
CA TRP A 83 -14.82 -2.57 -9.13
C TRP A 83 -15.75 -1.37 -9.09
N ALA A 84 -15.51 -0.37 -9.93
CA ALA A 84 -16.30 0.85 -9.93
C ALA A 84 -17.68 0.64 -10.54
N GLU A 85 -18.72 1.20 -9.91
CA GLU A 85 -20.05 1.28 -10.50
C GLU A 85 -20.04 2.13 -11.78
N GLU A 86 -21.15 2.12 -12.54
CA GLU A 86 -21.28 2.84 -13.81
C GLU A 86 -20.90 4.33 -13.70
N ARG A 87 -21.22 4.98 -12.57
CA ARG A 87 -20.85 6.38 -12.29
C ARG A 87 -19.46 6.56 -11.70
N GLY A 88 -18.71 5.47 -11.54
CA GLY A 88 -17.33 5.47 -11.04
C GLY A 88 -17.21 5.49 -9.51
N ASP A 89 -18.27 5.27 -8.77
CA ASP A 89 -18.21 5.21 -7.30
C ASP A 89 -17.82 3.81 -6.82
N LEU A 90 -17.13 3.76 -5.68
CA LEU A 90 -16.65 2.54 -5.03
C LEU A 90 -17.25 2.37 -3.61
N GLY A 91 -18.15 3.27 -3.21
CA GLY A 91 -18.61 3.32 -1.83
C GLY A 91 -17.53 3.81 -0.85
N PRO A 92 -17.72 3.67 0.47
CA PRO A 92 -16.87 4.29 1.48
C PRO A 92 -15.54 3.55 1.68
N VAL A 93 -14.76 3.33 0.60
CA VAL A 93 -13.46 2.66 0.62
C VAL A 93 -12.37 3.54 1.24
N TYR A 94 -11.23 3.01 1.49
CA TYR A 94 -9.96 3.55 2.06
C TYR A 94 -9.94 5.06 2.37
N GLY A 95 -10.00 5.92 1.35
CA GLY A 95 -9.89 7.37 1.51
C GLY A 95 -10.99 7.94 2.40
N LYS A 96 -12.25 7.50 2.23
CA LYS A 96 -13.38 7.90 3.08
C LYS A 96 -13.12 7.48 4.54
N GLN A 97 -12.65 6.27 4.78
CA GLN A 97 -12.38 5.80 6.13
C GLN A 97 -11.23 6.56 6.79
N TRP A 98 -10.17 6.85 6.05
CA TRP A 98 -9.01 7.56 6.57
C TRP A 98 -9.31 9.02 6.92
N ARG A 99 -10.15 9.69 6.09
CA ARG A 99 -10.36 11.14 6.14
C ARG A 99 -11.69 11.56 6.74
N SER A 100 -12.68 10.68 6.75
CA SER A 100 -14.04 11.03 7.17
C SER A 100 -14.80 9.80 7.65
N TRP A 101 -14.24 9.12 8.67
CA TRP A 101 -14.87 7.98 9.32
C TRP A 101 -16.16 8.41 10.00
N ALA A 102 -17.29 7.80 9.64
CA ALA A 102 -18.58 8.06 10.26
C ALA A 102 -18.65 7.43 11.65
N ALA A 103 -18.80 8.25 12.68
CA ALA A 103 -19.01 7.81 14.06
C ALA A 103 -20.51 7.65 14.36
N ALA A 104 -20.84 6.81 15.33
CA ALA A 104 -22.23 6.53 15.72
C ALA A 104 -23.01 7.76 16.22
N ASP A 105 -22.31 8.79 16.70
CA ASP A 105 -22.88 10.05 17.17
C ASP A 105 -23.02 11.13 16.06
N GLY A 106 -22.79 10.73 14.78
CA GLY A 106 -22.91 11.60 13.61
C GLY A 106 -21.68 12.45 13.31
N ARG A 107 -20.61 12.37 14.11
CA ARG A 107 -19.34 13.05 13.78
C ARG A 107 -18.61 12.35 12.65
N GLU A 108 -17.89 13.12 11.85
CA GLU A 108 -16.89 12.61 10.94
C GLU A 108 -15.50 12.73 11.56
N ILE A 109 -14.71 11.68 11.46
CA ILE A 109 -13.38 11.59 12.09
C ILE A 109 -12.32 11.51 11.01
N ASP A 110 -11.46 12.53 10.91
CA ASP A 110 -10.25 12.50 10.10
C ASP A 110 -9.12 11.84 10.89
N GLN A 111 -8.91 10.54 10.64
CA GLN A 111 -7.90 9.75 11.33
C GLN A 111 -6.47 10.21 10.97
N LEU A 112 -6.23 10.56 9.69
CA LEU A 112 -4.90 10.98 9.24
C LEU A 112 -4.49 12.33 9.83
N THR A 113 -5.39 13.32 9.83
CA THR A 113 -5.11 14.61 10.48
C THR A 113 -4.77 14.40 11.95
N ARG A 114 -5.57 13.61 12.68
CA ARG A 114 -5.31 13.30 14.09
C ARG A 114 -3.96 12.63 14.32
N VAL A 115 -3.57 11.68 13.47
CA VAL A 115 -2.28 11.00 13.60
C VAL A 115 -1.12 11.94 13.33
N VAL A 116 -1.20 12.79 12.30
CA VAL A 116 -0.16 13.77 11.99
C VAL A 116 -0.02 14.82 13.09
N ASP A 117 -1.13 15.30 13.63
CA ASP A 117 -1.12 16.27 14.73
C ASP A 117 -0.55 15.63 16.02
N GLU A 118 -0.95 14.40 16.35
CA GLU A 118 -0.40 13.67 17.49
C GLU A 118 1.10 13.42 17.32
N LEU A 119 1.58 13.04 16.12
CA LEU A 119 3.01 12.87 15.85
C LEU A 119 3.83 14.14 16.13
N LYS A 120 3.30 15.31 15.81
CA LYS A 120 3.98 16.60 16.03
C LYS A 120 4.09 16.97 17.51
N VAL A 121 3.09 16.63 18.33
CA VAL A 121 3.04 17.03 19.75
C VAL A 121 3.48 15.93 20.70
N ASN A 122 3.28 14.67 20.35
CA ASN A 122 3.59 13.50 21.17
C ASN A 122 4.04 12.31 20.31
N PRO A 123 5.26 12.34 19.75
CA PRO A 123 5.77 11.28 18.88
C PRO A 123 5.90 9.91 19.59
N ASN A 124 5.88 9.87 20.91
CA ASN A 124 5.92 8.63 21.71
C ASN A 124 4.53 7.98 21.88
N SER A 125 3.50 8.53 21.30
CA SER A 125 2.13 7.99 21.37
C SER A 125 2.06 6.56 20.82
N ARG A 126 1.32 5.70 21.51
CA ARG A 126 0.98 4.34 21.05
C ARG A 126 -0.34 4.26 20.30
N ARG A 127 -0.96 5.43 20.00
CA ARG A 127 -2.29 5.56 19.40
C ARG A 127 -2.27 6.07 17.96
N LEU A 128 -1.10 5.97 17.31
CA LEU A 128 -0.87 6.43 15.94
C LEU A 128 -1.37 5.39 14.94
N VAL A 129 -2.66 5.07 14.99
CA VAL A 129 -3.31 4.02 14.19
C VAL A 129 -4.34 4.63 13.26
N VAL A 130 -4.37 4.15 12.01
CA VAL A 130 -5.39 4.47 11.01
C VAL A 130 -6.00 3.16 10.51
N SER A 131 -7.33 3.05 10.54
CA SER A 131 -8.08 1.87 10.11
C SER A 131 -8.95 2.18 8.90
N ALA A 132 -8.95 1.29 7.92
CA ALA A 132 -9.92 1.27 6.83
C ALA A 132 -11.04 0.24 7.06
N TRP A 133 -10.88 -0.65 8.05
CA TRP A 133 -11.82 -1.72 8.34
C TRP A 133 -12.95 -1.23 9.25
N ASN A 134 -13.96 -0.60 8.64
CA ASN A 134 -15.17 -0.12 9.34
C ASN A 134 -16.28 -1.18 9.22
N VAL A 135 -16.46 -1.97 10.26
CA VAL A 135 -17.41 -3.10 10.28
C VAL A 135 -18.85 -2.65 9.95
N GLY A 136 -19.23 -1.43 10.30
CA GLY A 136 -20.55 -0.87 10.04
C GLY A 136 -20.79 -0.43 8.58
N GLU A 137 -19.76 -0.45 7.72
CA GLU A 137 -19.87 0.02 6.34
C GLU A 137 -19.28 -0.96 5.29
N LEU A 138 -18.84 -2.15 5.70
CA LEU A 138 -18.21 -3.12 4.77
C LEU A 138 -19.13 -3.51 3.62
N ASP A 139 -20.41 -3.67 3.88
CA ASP A 139 -21.45 -4.04 2.91
C ASP A 139 -21.76 -2.95 1.88
N LYS A 140 -21.28 -1.72 2.09
CA LYS A 140 -21.42 -0.58 1.18
C LYS A 140 -20.20 -0.40 0.28
N MET A 141 -19.14 -1.18 0.48
CA MET A 141 -17.88 -1.05 -0.24
C MET A 141 -17.85 -1.98 -1.45
N ALA A 142 -17.51 -1.46 -2.62
CA ALA A 142 -17.34 -2.27 -3.84
C ALA A 142 -16.22 -3.31 -3.69
N LEU A 143 -15.19 -3.00 -2.89
CA LEU A 143 -14.12 -3.92 -2.52
C LEU A 143 -13.76 -3.72 -1.04
N LEU A 144 -13.85 -4.82 -0.27
CA LEU A 144 -13.47 -4.80 1.15
C LEU A 144 -11.97 -4.50 1.33
N PRO A 145 -11.58 -3.61 2.26
CA PRO A 145 -10.20 -3.19 2.41
C PRO A 145 -9.24 -4.36 2.65
N CYS A 146 -8.31 -4.59 1.72
CA CYS A 146 -7.24 -5.59 1.87
C CYS A 146 -6.20 -5.12 2.89
N HIS A 147 -5.69 -3.91 2.76
CA HIS A 147 -4.83 -3.25 3.75
C HIS A 147 -5.73 -2.60 4.81
N ALA A 148 -5.96 -3.36 5.89
CA ALA A 148 -7.03 -3.08 6.86
C ALA A 148 -6.69 -1.95 7.83
N LEU A 149 -5.44 -1.89 8.29
CA LEU A 149 -4.96 -0.86 9.21
C LEU A 149 -3.44 -0.67 9.08
N PHE A 150 -2.99 0.50 9.48
CA PHE A 150 -1.57 0.76 9.67
C PHE A 150 -1.32 1.58 10.93
N GLN A 151 -0.09 1.51 11.44
CA GLN A 151 0.35 2.18 12.65
C GLN A 151 1.71 2.83 12.41
N PHE A 152 1.87 4.05 12.93
CA PHE A 152 3.18 4.70 13.00
C PHE A 152 3.83 4.50 14.36
N TYR A 153 5.17 4.55 14.36
CA TYR A 153 6.01 4.44 15.53
C TYR A 153 7.23 5.33 15.36
N VAL A 154 7.61 6.05 16.42
CA VAL A 154 8.80 6.89 16.41
C VAL A 154 9.79 6.37 17.47
N ALA A 155 11.02 6.18 17.06
CA ALA A 155 12.17 5.94 17.96
C ALA A 155 13.38 6.69 17.41
N GLU A 156 14.16 7.31 18.28
CA GLU A 156 15.38 8.04 17.90
C GLU A 156 15.16 9.06 16.76
N LYS A 157 14.01 9.76 16.79
CA LYS A 157 13.52 10.68 15.73
C LYS A 157 13.29 10.03 14.38
N ARG A 158 13.23 8.71 14.28
CA ARG A 158 12.95 7.98 13.06
C ARG A 158 11.51 7.46 13.05
N LEU A 159 10.78 7.79 11.99
CA LEU A 159 9.40 7.35 11.77
C LEU A 159 9.37 6.01 11.06
N SER A 160 8.74 5.03 11.68
CA SER A 160 8.44 3.72 11.10
C SER A 160 6.92 3.57 10.89
N CYS A 161 6.55 2.74 9.92
CA CYS A 161 5.15 2.41 9.64
C CYS A 161 5.00 0.89 9.57
N GLN A 162 3.98 0.34 10.24
CA GLN A 162 3.57 -1.05 10.08
C GLN A 162 2.18 -1.13 9.45
N LEU A 163 2.08 -1.86 8.33
CA LEU A 163 0.83 -2.18 7.66
C LEU A 163 0.39 -3.60 8.04
N TYR A 164 -0.91 -3.78 8.35
CA TYR A 164 -1.56 -5.08 8.33
C TYR A 164 -2.47 -5.21 7.12
N GLN A 165 -2.14 -6.17 6.25
CA GLN A 165 -2.88 -6.52 5.04
C GLN A 165 -3.53 -7.89 5.23
N ARG A 166 -4.88 -7.93 5.39
CA ARG A 166 -5.63 -9.17 5.70
C ARG A 166 -5.63 -10.18 4.56
N SER A 167 -5.57 -9.69 3.32
CA SER A 167 -5.60 -10.48 2.08
C SER A 167 -4.59 -9.89 1.11
N ALA A 168 -3.67 -10.70 0.63
CA ALA A 168 -2.45 -10.24 -0.03
C ALA A 168 -2.14 -11.08 -1.28
N ASP A 169 -2.55 -10.58 -2.47
CA ASP A 169 -2.02 -11.07 -3.74
C ASP A 169 -0.52 -10.78 -3.80
N ALA A 170 0.27 -11.81 -3.61
CA ALA A 170 1.71 -11.70 -3.46
C ALA A 170 2.41 -11.21 -4.74
N LEU A 171 1.87 -11.54 -5.92
CA LEU A 171 2.49 -11.17 -7.19
C LEU A 171 2.13 -9.75 -7.63
N LEU A 172 0.84 -9.40 -7.71
CA LEU A 172 0.39 -8.11 -8.25
C LEU A 172 0.20 -7.05 -7.18
N GLY A 173 -0.55 -7.34 -6.10
CA GLY A 173 -0.95 -6.36 -5.10
C GLY A 173 0.16 -5.95 -4.14
N VAL A 174 0.83 -6.91 -3.50
CA VAL A 174 1.82 -6.64 -2.44
C VAL A 174 2.93 -5.67 -2.85
N PRO A 175 3.54 -5.77 -4.06
CA PRO A 175 4.55 -4.80 -4.49
C PRO A 175 4.04 -3.35 -4.56
N PHE A 176 2.79 -3.15 -4.97
CA PHE A 176 2.14 -1.83 -4.98
C PHE A 176 1.93 -1.30 -3.56
N ASN A 177 1.41 -2.15 -2.67
CA ASN A 177 1.15 -1.76 -1.28
C ASN A 177 2.44 -1.43 -0.53
N ILE A 178 3.53 -2.19 -0.72
CA ILE A 178 4.84 -1.88 -0.13
C ILE A 178 5.30 -0.48 -0.55
N ALA A 179 5.28 -0.18 -1.85
CA ALA A 179 5.73 1.11 -2.36
C ALA A 179 4.81 2.26 -1.92
N SER A 180 3.48 2.06 -1.92
CA SER A 180 2.49 3.04 -1.50
C SER A 180 2.67 3.45 -0.04
N TYR A 181 2.78 2.48 0.89
CA TYR A 181 2.94 2.79 2.31
C TYR A 181 4.34 3.26 2.68
N ALA A 182 5.37 2.82 1.95
CA ALA A 182 6.70 3.42 2.05
C ALA A 182 6.65 4.91 1.66
N LEU A 183 5.97 5.26 0.56
CA LEU A 183 5.78 6.65 0.14
C LEU A 183 5.00 7.45 1.18
N LEU A 184 3.90 6.91 1.70
CA LEU A 184 3.15 7.54 2.80
C LEU A 184 4.05 7.83 4.02
N THR A 185 4.93 6.87 4.36
CA THR A 185 5.88 7.04 5.48
C THR A 185 6.87 8.18 5.19
N HIS A 186 7.40 8.30 3.97
CA HIS A 186 8.24 9.42 3.55
C HIS A 186 7.52 10.77 3.67
N MET A 187 6.26 10.85 3.20
CA MET A 187 5.45 12.07 3.26
C MET A 187 5.18 12.50 4.71
N VAL A 188 4.77 11.57 5.57
CA VAL A 188 4.48 11.86 6.99
C VAL A 188 5.77 12.23 7.73
N ALA A 189 6.89 11.56 7.47
CA ALA A 189 8.18 11.90 8.05
C ALA A 189 8.58 13.33 7.71
N GLN A 190 8.46 13.74 6.43
CA GLN A 190 8.74 15.12 6.00
C GLN A 190 7.81 16.13 6.68
N GLN A 191 6.51 15.84 6.79
CA GLN A 191 5.52 16.72 7.43
C GLN A 191 5.77 16.91 8.92
N CYS A 192 6.29 15.88 9.60
CA CYS A 192 6.54 15.87 11.04
C CYS A 192 8.01 16.15 11.41
N GLU A 193 8.88 16.45 10.42
CA GLU A 193 10.32 16.72 10.63
C GLU A 193 11.06 15.55 11.32
N LEU A 194 10.69 14.33 10.92
CA LEU A 194 11.27 13.08 11.38
C LEU A 194 12.15 12.46 10.28
N GLU A 195 13.16 11.70 10.70
CA GLU A 195 13.94 10.85 9.80
C GLU A 195 13.17 9.58 9.44
N LEU A 196 13.62 8.90 8.40
CA LEU A 196 13.03 7.64 7.94
C LEU A 196 13.49 6.46 8.82
N GLY A 197 12.55 5.70 9.31
CA GLY A 197 12.76 4.43 10.00
C GLY A 197 12.48 3.23 9.09
N ASP A 198 11.73 2.26 9.60
CA ASP A 198 11.37 1.05 8.88
C ASP A 198 9.95 1.11 8.32
N PHE A 199 9.75 0.51 7.16
CA PHE A 199 8.43 0.05 6.75
C PHE A 199 8.30 -1.44 7.05
N ILE A 200 7.28 -1.84 7.81
CA ILE A 200 6.97 -3.23 8.14
C ILE A 200 5.66 -3.61 7.46
N TRP A 201 5.72 -4.57 6.55
CA TRP A 201 4.55 -5.16 5.93
C TRP A 201 4.19 -6.47 6.65
N THR A 202 2.94 -6.60 7.10
CA THR A 202 2.42 -7.80 7.75
C THR A 202 1.21 -8.30 6.99
N GLY A 203 1.27 -9.51 6.45
CA GLY A 203 0.19 -10.16 5.72
C GLY A 203 -0.55 -11.18 6.58
N GLY A 204 -1.87 -11.24 6.44
CA GLY A 204 -2.74 -12.30 6.95
C GLY A 204 -2.77 -13.50 5.98
N ASP A 205 -3.81 -13.60 5.13
CA ASP A 205 -3.85 -14.56 4.01
C ASP A 205 -2.96 -14.05 2.87
N CYS A 206 -1.78 -14.66 2.74
CA CYS A 206 -0.79 -14.33 1.73
C CYS A 206 -0.84 -15.37 0.64
N HIS A 207 -1.22 -14.99 -0.59
CA HIS A 207 -1.49 -15.97 -1.63
C HIS A 207 -0.87 -15.65 -2.98
N LEU A 208 -0.60 -16.71 -3.75
CA LEU A 208 -0.30 -16.71 -5.17
C LEU A 208 -1.45 -17.40 -5.90
N TYR A 209 -2.05 -16.73 -6.87
CA TYR A 209 -3.02 -17.36 -7.76
C TYR A 209 -2.35 -18.45 -8.59
N LEU A 210 -3.05 -19.59 -8.84
CA LEU A 210 -2.47 -20.72 -9.58
C LEU A 210 -2.09 -20.33 -11.02
N ASN A 211 -2.77 -19.37 -11.62
CA ASN A 211 -2.44 -18.83 -12.94
C ASN A 211 -1.28 -17.80 -12.92
N HIS A 212 -0.66 -17.56 -11.75
CA HIS A 212 0.52 -16.70 -11.58
C HIS A 212 1.83 -17.46 -11.35
N LEU A 213 1.81 -18.79 -11.32
CA LEU A 213 3.00 -19.57 -10.95
C LEU A 213 4.15 -19.40 -11.94
N GLU A 214 3.88 -19.40 -13.25
CA GLU A 214 4.92 -19.15 -14.26
C GLU A 214 5.56 -17.78 -14.13
N GLN A 215 4.74 -16.74 -13.88
CA GLN A 215 5.20 -15.38 -13.67
C GLN A 215 6.03 -15.24 -12.38
N THR A 216 5.65 -16.01 -11.36
CA THR A 216 6.40 -16.08 -10.10
C THR A 216 7.76 -16.71 -10.32
N GLU A 217 7.86 -17.85 -11.03
CA GLU A 217 9.14 -18.48 -11.38
C GLU A 217 10.03 -17.53 -12.19
N LEU A 218 9.47 -16.85 -13.19
CA LEU A 218 10.19 -15.83 -13.95
C LEU A 218 10.73 -14.71 -13.04
N GLN A 219 9.93 -14.21 -12.09
CA GLN A 219 10.37 -13.18 -11.17
C GLN A 219 11.44 -13.67 -10.21
N LEU A 220 11.33 -14.92 -9.72
CA LEU A 220 12.30 -15.55 -8.83
C LEU A 220 13.65 -15.88 -9.51
N SER A 221 13.68 -16.04 -10.83
CA SER A 221 14.91 -16.26 -11.61
C SER A 221 15.76 -14.99 -11.74
N ARG A 222 15.21 -13.81 -11.45
CA ARG A 222 15.85 -12.51 -11.65
C ARG A 222 16.62 -12.06 -10.42
N THR A 223 17.81 -11.53 -10.61
CA THR A 223 18.61 -10.90 -9.55
C THR A 223 18.12 -9.45 -9.33
N PRO A 224 17.78 -9.05 -8.09
CA PRO A 224 17.36 -7.69 -7.83
C PRO A 224 18.52 -6.70 -8.01
N TYR A 225 18.22 -5.54 -8.62
CA TYR A 225 19.11 -4.38 -8.65
C TYR A 225 19.11 -3.67 -7.28
N PRO A 226 20.05 -2.74 -7.03
CA PRO A 226 20.01 -1.84 -5.88
C PRO A 226 18.67 -1.11 -5.77
N LEU A 227 18.28 -0.76 -4.55
CA LEU A 227 17.07 0.02 -4.33
C LEU A 227 17.23 1.43 -4.91
N PRO A 228 16.19 2.00 -5.53
CA PRO A 228 16.16 3.41 -5.87
C PRO A 228 16.03 4.27 -4.62
N SER A 229 16.15 5.58 -4.79
CA SER A 229 15.79 6.58 -3.78
C SER A 229 14.52 7.32 -4.17
N MET A 230 13.73 7.75 -3.17
CA MET A 230 12.59 8.63 -3.34
C MET A 230 13.01 10.03 -2.94
N ASN A 231 12.91 10.98 -3.87
CA ASN A 231 13.08 12.41 -3.60
C ASN A 231 11.73 13.10 -3.58
N ILE A 232 11.42 13.79 -2.48
CA ILE A 232 10.25 14.67 -2.39
C ILE A 232 10.71 16.11 -2.59
N ARG A 233 10.34 16.72 -3.73
CA ARG A 233 10.89 17.98 -4.22
C ARG A 233 10.48 19.21 -3.40
N ARG A 234 9.33 19.16 -2.73
CA ARG A 234 8.84 20.24 -1.87
C ARG A 234 8.15 19.71 -0.61
N LYS A 235 8.03 20.53 0.42
CA LYS A 235 7.20 20.30 1.59
C LYS A 235 5.98 21.22 1.49
N PRO A 236 4.79 20.72 1.11
CA PRO A 236 3.58 21.53 1.09
C PRO A 236 3.09 21.84 2.50
N PRO A 237 2.11 22.78 2.67
CA PRO A 237 1.59 23.14 3.98
C PRO A 237 0.97 21.99 4.76
N SER A 238 0.38 20.99 4.07
CA SER A 238 -0.20 19.82 4.71
C SER A 238 0.11 18.52 3.95
N LEU A 239 -0.11 17.37 4.62
CA LEU A 239 -0.01 16.04 4.02
C LEU A 239 -0.93 15.87 2.79
N PHE A 240 -1.99 16.64 2.72
CA PHE A 240 -3.05 16.52 1.70
C PHE A 240 -2.81 17.39 0.47
N ASP A 241 -1.79 18.25 0.51
CA ASP A 241 -1.46 19.23 -0.55
C ASP A 241 -0.32 18.75 -1.46
N TYR A 242 0.16 17.51 -1.29
CA TYR A 242 1.08 16.91 -2.23
C TYR A 242 0.40 16.65 -3.58
N VAL A 243 1.18 16.81 -4.64
CA VAL A 243 0.78 16.51 -6.02
C VAL A 243 1.77 15.53 -6.66
N PHE A 244 1.40 14.92 -7.77
CA PHE A 244 2.21 13.89 -8.43
C PHE A 244 3.65 14.37 -8.73
N ASP A 245 3.81 15.61 -9.17
CA ASP A 245 5.12 16.19 -9.56
C ASP A 245 6.06 16.47 -8.38
N ASP A 246 5.58 16.34 -7.15
CA ASP A 246 6.42 16.43 -5.97
C ASP A 246 7.33 15.21 -5.79
N PHE A 247 7.03 14.09 -6.43
CA PHE A 247 7.70 12.82 -6.22
C PHE A 247 8.59 12.45 -7.39
N GLU A 248 9.84 12.15 -7.09
CA GLU A 248 10.83 11.72 -8.07
C GLU A 248 11.57 10.47 -7.56
N VAL A 249 11.42 9.36 -8.28
CA VAL A 249 12.24 8.18 -8.03
C VAL A 249 13.54 8.29 -8.82
N GLN A 250 14.66 8.27 -8.11
CA GLN A 250 16.00 8.36 -8.68
C GLN A 250 16.68 6.98 -8.67
N ASN A 251 17.48 6.72 -9.70
CA ASN A 251 18.27 5.49 -9.85
C ASN A 251 17.44 4.20 -9.93
N TYR A 252 16.22 4.26 -10.44
CA TYR A 252 15.37 3.08 -10.60
C TYR A 252 15.80 2.24 -11.80
N GLN A 253 16.64 1.26 -11.55
CA GLN A 253 16.98 0.20 -12.49
C GLN A 253 16.13 -1.03 -12.18
N CYS A 254 15.43 -1.60 -13.17
CA CYS A 254 14.57 -2.74 -12.99
C CYS A 254 14.50 -3.64 -14.22
N HIS A 255 14.15 -4.90 -14.00
CA HIS A 255 13.83 -5.82 -15.09
C HIS A 255 12.51 -5.43 -15.76
N ALA A 256 12.28 -5.96 -16.97
CA ALA A 256 11.03 -5.76 -17.70
C ALA A 256 9.79 -6.15 -16.89
N ALA A 257 8.67 -5.51 -17.16
CA ALA A 257 7.40 -5.85 -16.53
C ALA A 257 7.03 -7.33 -16.75
N ILE A 258 6.34 -7.90 -15.78
CA ILE A 258 5.74 -9.24 -15.87
C ILE A 258 4.24 -9.04 -15.89
N LYS A 259 3.62 -9.41 -17.04
CA LYS A 259 2.15 -9.36 -17.16
C LYS A 259 1.56 -10.62 -16.53
N ALA A 260 0.48 -10.46 -15.77
CA ALA A 260 -0.29 -11.55 -15.21
C ALA A 260 -1.79 -11.19 -15.28
N PRO A 261 -2.70 -12.18 -15.40
CA PRO A 261 -4.13 -11.93 -15.38
C PRO A 261 -4.56 -11.43 -14.00
N ILE A 262 -5.54 -10.51 -13.97
CA ILE A 262 -6.15 -10.06 -12.71
C ILE A 262 -7.24 -11.08 -12.35
N ALA A 263 -7.28 -11.53 -11.11
CA ALA A 263 -8.35 -12.36 -10.58
C ALA A 263 -9.44 -11.45 -9.96
N VAL A 264 -10.63 -11.44 -10.53
CA VAL A 264 -11.79 -10.59 -10.17
C VAL A 264 -12.94 -11.41 -9.60
#